data_6e416151daa1c8661bfc13bd656d184f
#
_entry.id   6e416151daa1c8661bfc13bd656d184f
#
_cell.length_a   1.000
_cell.length_b   1.000
_cell.length_c   1.000
_cell.angle_alpha   90.00
_cell.angle_beta   90.00
_cell.angle_gamma   90.00
#
_symmetry.space_group_name_H-M   'P 1'
#
loop_
_entity.id
_entity.type
_entity.pdbx_description
1 polymer ?
#
loop_
_entity_poly.entity_id
_entity_poly.type
_entity_poly.pdbx_seq_one_letter_code
_entity_poly.pdbx_strand_id
1 'polypeptide(L)'
;NLTAIDQSTDTCTNNFATMNPLFVGDANINYSEGNLKTTAGNESQKNAVSTIGVSSGKWYCEMVSRNGTNYPGFGIMDSQSVLQTSVSYLGSSSDSYCMFQDGAYYTNGSAVSTGTTWGVGSIMGVAIDLDSSTKTIKFYKNGSQTHSATIATPANAYVFAVSHNTNGTITEINFGSPTYA
;
A
#
# COMPACT_ATOMS: atom_id res chain seq x y z
N ASN A 1 -16.16 3.53 21.04
CA ASN A 1 -16.52 2.18 21.45
C ASN A 1 -15.70 1.20 20.64
N LEU A 2 -14.87 0.39 21.32
CA LEU A 2 -14.17 -0.73 20.69
C LEU A 2 -15.18 -1.84 20.43
N THR A 3 -15.15 -2.40 19.23
CA THR A 3 -15.95 -3.55 18.83
C THR A 3 -15.06 -4.79 18.70
N ALA A 4 -15.63 -5.97 18.55
CA ALA A 4 -14.85 -7.20 18.32
C ALA A 4 -14.01 -7.13 17.03
N ILE A 5 -14.41 -6.30 16.07
CA ILE A 5 -13.67 -6.05 14.80
C ILE A 5 -12.39 -5.24 15.03
N ASP A 6 -12.33 -4.46 16.12
CA ASP A 6 -11.16 -3.66 16.48
C ASP A 6 -10.08 -4.46 17.24
N GLN A 7 -10.32 -5.75 17.48
CA GLN A 7 -9.37 -6.61 18.17
C GLN A 7 -8.40 -7.25 17.18
N SER A 8 -7.12 -7.20 17.50
CA SER A 8 -6.04 -7.87 16.77
C SER A 8 -5.62 -9.13 17.54
N THR A 9 -5.26 -10.18 16.81
CA THR A 9 -4.65 -11.39 17.39
C THR A 9 -3.14 -11.23 17.62
N ASP A 10 -2.65 -10.01 17.64
CA ASP A 10 -1.25 -9.72 17.92
C ASP A 10 -0.82 -10.27 19.27
N THR A 11 0.27 -11.00 19.26
CA THR A 11 0.95 -11.52 20.44
C THR A 11 2.43 -11.23 20.32
N CYS A 12 3.21 -11.39 21.40
CA CYS A 12 4.68 -11.21 21.34
C CYS A 12 5.35 -12.13 20.31
N THR A 13 4.70 -13.21 19.92
CA THR A 13 5.23 -14.20 18.96
C THR A 13 4.59 -14.10 17.58
N ASN A 14 3.56 -13.29 17.42
CA ASN A 14 2.78 -13.18 16.19
C ASN A 14 2.32 -11.74 15.98
N ASN A 15 3.21 -10.94 15.41
CA ASN A 15 3.01 -9.51 15.21
C ASN A 15 2.64 -9.24 13.75
N PHE A 16 1.46 -8.67 13.52
CA PHE A 16 0.96 -8.32 12.21
C PHE A 16 1.22 -6.84 11.90
N ALA A 17 1.54 -6.56 10.64
CA ALA A 17 1.59 -5.18 10.17
C ALA A 17 0.18 -4.57 10.18
N THR A 18 0.12 -3.28 10.46
CA THR A 18 -1.04 -2.41 10.25
C THR A 18 -0.59 -1.18 9.46
N MET A 19 -1.52 -0.31 9.09
CA MET A 19 -1.15 1.01 8.61
C MET A 19 -0.68 1.87 9.78
N ASN A 20 0.29 2.75 9.54
CA ASN A 20 0.94 3.56 10.57
C ASN A 20 0.24 4.92 10.74
N PRO A 21 -0.58 5.13 11.80
CA PRO A 21 -1.24 6.42 12.03
C PRO A 21 -0.28 7.52 12.50
N LEU A 22 0.95 7.17 12.84
CA LEU A 22 2.00 8.12 13.24
C LEU A 22 2.83 8.62 12.05
N PHE A 23 2.50 8.19 10.84
CA PHE A 23 3.13 8.71 9.64
C PHE A 23 2.75 10.17 9.44
N VAL A 24 3.73 11.06 9.69
CA VAL A 24 3.53 12.52 9.78
C VAL A 24 3.36 13.18 8.40
N GLY A 25 3.66 12.45 7.32
CA GLY A 25 3.51 12.98 5.95
C GLY A 25 2.09 13.36 5.58
N ASP A 26 1.09 12.92 6.38
CA ASP A 26 -0.29 13.14 6.02
C ASP A 26 -1.30 13.16 7.17
N ALA A 27 -1.47 14.34 7.76
CA ALA A 27 -2.45 14.59 8.83
C ALA A 27 -3.93 14.42 8.40
N ASN A 28 -4.21 14.07 7.14
CA ASN A 28 -5.56 14.01 6.57
C ASN A 28 -5.97 12.60 6.15
N ILE A 29 -5.40 11.58 6.74
CA ILE A 29 -5.88 10.20 6.62
C ILE A 29 -6.47 9.77 7.96
N ASN A 30 -7.71 9.31 7.94
CA ASN A 30 -8.36 8.70 9.09
C ASN A 30 -8.12 7.19 9.04
N TYR A 31 -7.76 6.61 10.17
CA TYR A 31 -7.51 5.18 10.35
C TYR A 31 -8.61 4.57 11.21
N SER A 32 -9.07 3.37 10.86
CA SER A 32 -10.07 2.60 11.60
C SER A 32 -9.87 1.10 11.41
N GLU A 33 -10.69 0.28 12.01
CA GLU A 33 -10.63 -1.19 11.96
C GLU A 33 -9.22 -1.71 12.34
N GLY A 34 -8.73 -1.29 13.51
CA GLY A 34 -7.38 -1.66 13.96
C GLY A 34 -6.26 -1.13 13.05
N ASN A 35 -6.46 0.03 12.42
CA ASN A 35 -5.58 0.61 11.41
C ASN A 35 -5.42 -0.21 10.12
N LEU A 36 -6.38 -1.08 9.81
CA LEU A 36 -6.43 -1.82 8.54
C LEU A 36 -7.32 -1.16 7.50
N LYS A 37 -7.99 -0.07 7.87
CA LYS A 37 -8.82 0.74 6.97
C LYS A 37 -8.36 2.18 7.01
N THR A 38 -8.20 2.78 5.83
CA THR A 38 -7.84 4.19 5.68
C THR A 38 -8.90 4.94 4.90
N THR A 39 -9.15 6.18 5.30
CA THR A 39 -10.09 7.09 4.61
C THR A 39 -9.41 8.43 4.40
N ALA A 40 -9.32 8.89 3.17
CA ALA A 40 -8.79 10.21 2.85
C ALA A 40 -9.72 11.31 3.34
N GLY A 41 -9.17 12.29 4.03
CA GLY A 41 -9.90 13.42 4.61
C GLY A 41 -9.89 14.71 3.78
N ASN A 42 -9.18 14.72 2.65
CA ASN A 42 -9.16 15.89 1.73
C ASN A 42 -8.84 15.49 0.28
N GLU A 43 -8.88 16.46 -0.63
CA GLU A 43 -8.70 16.29 -2.08
C GLU A 43 -7.25 16.45 -2.56
N SER A 44 -6.26 16.02 -1.80
CA SER A 44 -4.89 15.99 -2.29
C SER A 44 -4.32 14.58 -2.19
N GLN A 45 -3.34 14.29 -3.02
CA GLN A 45 -2.67 12.98 -2.99
C GLN A 45 -2.04 12.75 -1.63
N LYS A 46 -2.43 11.68 -0.99
CA LYS A 46 -2.06 11.31 0.38
C LYS A 46 -1.62 9.86 0.44
N ASN A 47 -0.57 9.58 1.19
CA ASN A 47 -0.03 8.25 1.33
C ASN A 47 -0.20 7.75 2.76
N ALA A 48 -0.65 6.51 2.92
CA ALA A 48 -0.56 5.78 4.16
C ALA A 48 0.43 4.62 4.00
N VAL A 49 1.22 4.32 5.01
CA VAL A 49 2.28 3.32 4.96
C VAL A 49 2.11 2.29 6.06
N SER A 50 2.64 1.08 5.84
CA SER A 50 2.62 0.02 6.85
C SER A 50 3.57 0.30 8.03
N THR A 51 3.27 -0.29 9.18
CA THR A 51 4.11 -0.22 10.39
C THR A 51 5.38 -1.04 10.28
N ILE A 52 5.39 -2.10 9.46
CA ILE A 52 6.54 -2.99 9.29
C ILE A 52 7.18 -2.73 7.93
N GLY A 53 8.49 -2.49 7.95
CA GLY A 53 9.33 -2.42 6.76
C GLY A 53 10.15 -3.69 6.59
N VAL A 54 10.43 -4.06 5.35
CA VAL A 54 11.16 -5.28 4.98
C VAL A 54 12.33 -4.96 4.05
N SER A 55 13.50 -5.56 4.31
CA SER A 55 14.72 -5.38 3.51
C SER A 55 15.22 -6.68 2.84
N SER A 56 14.61 -7.81 3.18
CA SER A 56 14.88 -9.14 2.64
C SER A 56 13.61 -9.98 2.67
N GLY A 57 13.62 -11.13 2.04
CA GLY A 57 12.48 -12.05 2.03
C GLY A 57 11.53 -11.82 0.86
N LYS A 58 10.47 -12.62 0.84
CA LYS A 58 9.36 -12.53 -0.12
C LYS A 58 8.09 -12.21 0.64
N TRP A 59 7.42 -11.15 0.24
CA TRP A 59 6.30 -10.61 0.99
C TRP A 59 5.11 -10.35 0.07
N TYR A 60 3.92 -10.47 0.63
CA TYR A 60 2.66 -10.24 -0.09
C TYR A 60 1.68 -9.49 0.80
N CYS A 61 0.93 -8.58 0.19
CA CYS A 61 -0.11 -7.81 0.86
C CYS A 61 -1.24 -7.54 -0.11
N GLU A 62 -2.46 -7.42 0.38
CA GLU A 62 -3.66 -7.12 -0.40
C GLU A 62 -4.31 -5.82 0.02
N MET A 63 -4.99 -5.19 -0.93
CA MET A 63 -5.82 -4.01 -0.71
C MET A 63 -7.14 -4.14 -1.46
N VAL A 64 -8.22 -3.65 -0.85
CA VAL A 64 -9.52 -3.49 -1.51
C VAL A 64 -9.94 -2.02 -1.45
N SER A 65 -10.34 -1.45 -2.58
CA SER A 65 -11.02 -0.15 -2.62
C SER A 65 -12.50 -0.34 -2.32
N ARG A 66 -13.03 0.43 -1.37
CA ARG A 66 -14.43 0.32 -0.93
C ARG A 66 -15.35 1.37 -1.53
N ASN A 67 -14.81 2.39 -2.15
CA ASN A 67 -15.59 3.40 -2.86
C ASN A 67 -14.90 3.88 -4.14
N GLY A 68 -15.67 4.18 -5.14
CA GLY A 68 -15.51 4.11 -6.55
C GLY A 68 -14.49 4.92 -7.27
N THR A 69 -14.56 6.21 -7.43
CA THR A 69 -13.93 6.91 -8.58
C THR A 69 -12.65 7.66 -8.22
N ASN A 70 -12.01 7.32 -7.13
CA ASN A 70 -11.10 8.19 -6.43
C ASN A 70 -9.61 7.83 -6.58
N TYR A 71 -9.26 7.12 -7.63
CA TYR A 71 -7.88 6.81 -8.02
C TYR A 71 -6.96 6.37 -6.87
N PRO A 72 -7.35 5.38 -6.06
CA PRO A 72 -6.41 4.81 -5.11
C PRO A 72 -5.26 4.14 -5.85
N GLY A 73 -4.07 4.24 -5.26
CA GLY A 73 -2.89 3.53 -5.69
C GLY A 73 -2.41 2.56 -4.61
N PHE A 74 -1.82 1.44 -5.01
CA PHE A 74 -1.28 0.45 -4.10
C PHE A 74 0.12 -0.01 -4.53
N GLY A 75 1.05 -0.11 -3.56
CA GLY A 75 2.41 -0.49 -3.86
C GLY A 75 3.34 -0.44 -2.65
N ILE A 76 4.59 -0.04 -2.89
CA ILE A 76 5.64 0.06 -1.88
C ILE A 76 6.42 1.37 -2.03
N MET A 77 7.05 1.80 -0.93
CA MET A 77 8.06 2.86 -0.94
C MET A 77 9.18 2.56 0.06
N ASP A 78 10.38 3.08 -0.19
CA ASP A 78 11.46 2.99 0.78
C ASP A 78 11.10 3.78 2.05
N SER A 79 11.41 3.22 3.21
CA SER A 79 11.12 3.85 4.50
C SER A 79 11.86 5.18 4.70
N GLN A 80 12.96 5.41 4.00
CA GLN A 80 13.65 6.71 3.99
C GLN A 80 12.78 7.78 3.31
N SER A 81 12.08 7.44 2.23
CA SER A 81 11.15 8.34 1.54
C SER A 81 9.95 8.69 2.39
N VAL A 82 9.54 7.80 3.30
CA VAL A 82 8.49 8.06 4.29
C VAL A 82 8.80 9.27 5.16
N LEU A 83 10.07 9.51 5.45
CA LEU A 83 10.52 10.66 6.28
C LEU A 83 10.63 11.97 5.49
N GLN A 84 10.51 11.91 4.16
CA GLN A 84 10.59 13.08 3.30
C GLN A 84 9.18 13.61 2.99
N THR A 85 8.91 14.83 3.41
CA THR A 85 7.64 15.52 3.14
C THR A 85 7.40 15.83 1.66
N SER A 86 8.33 15.49 0.78
CA SER A 86 8.31 15.80 -0.65
C SER A 86 7.71 14.71 -1.55
N VAL A 87 7.35 13.56 -1.01
CA VAL A 87 6.69 12.50 -1.81
C VAL A 87 5.24 12.86 -2.00
N SER A 88 4.91 13.46 -3.15
CA SER A 88 3.56 13.95 -3.42
C SER A 88 2.56 12.81 -3.63
N TYR A 89 2.97 11.70 -4.24
CA TYR A 89 2.17 10.48 -4.43
C TYR A 89 3.07 9.25 -4.53
N LEU A 90 2.50 8.11 -4.26
CA LEU A 90 3.21 6.83 -4.38
C LEU A 90 3.60 6.59 -5.84
N GLY A 91 4.89 6.28 -6.08
CA GLY A 91 5.46 6.19 -7.43
C GLY A 91 6.08 7.49 -7.95
N SER A 92 6.05 8.59 -7.20
CA SER A 92 6.67 9.87 -7.61
C SER A 92 8.19 9.88 -7.46
N SER A 93 8.76 9.04 -6.59
CA SER A 93 10.19 8.90 -6.39
C SER A 93 10.76 7.62 -7.01
N SER A 94 12.06 7.57 -7.21
CA SER A 94 12.76 6.41 -7.79
C SER A 94 12.76 5.15 -6.91
N ASP A 95 12.41 5.29 -5.66
CA ASP A 95 12.35 4.27 -4.62
C ASP A 95 10.91 3.94 -4.18
N SER A 96 9.93 4.36 -4.98
CA SER A 96 8.52 4.06 -4.81
C SER A 96 7.90 3.49 -6.07
N TYR A 97 7.01 2.53 -5.91
CA TYR A 97 6.42 1.73 -6.97
C TYR A 97 4.94 1.53 -6.70
N CYS A 98 4.09 1.92 -7.63
CA CYS A 98 2.65 1.94 -7.42
C CYS A 98 1.87 1.52 -8.66
N MET A 99 0.76 0.83 -8.45
CA MET A 99 -0.28 0.61 -9.45
C MET A 99 -1.51 1.42 -9.05
N PHE A 100 -1.92 2.36 -9.91
CA PHE A 100 -3.14 3.13 -9.72
C PHE A 100 -4.36 2.46 -10.36
N GLN A 101 -5.55 2.93 -9.96
CA GLN A 101 -6.84 2.36 -10.37
C GLN A 101 -7.07 2.37 -11.88
N ASP A 102 -6.51 3.32 -12.61
CA ASP A 102 -6.56 3.42 -14.06
C ASP A 102 -5.69 2.37 -14.79
N GLY A 103 -4.97 1.53 -14.04
CA GLY A 103 -4.05 0.54 -14.57
C GLY A 103 -2.69 1.12 -14.94
N ALA A 104 -2.36 2.32 -14.49
CA ALA A 104 -1.04 2.89 -14.70
C ALA A 104 -0.09 2.48 -13.55
N TYR A 105 1.04 1.88 -13.94
CA TYR A 105 2.16 1.65 -13.04
C TYR A 105 3.07 2.87 -13.01
N TYR A 106 3.40 3.32 -11.82
CA TYR A 106 4.24 4.50 -11.60
C TYR A 106 5.52 4.16 -10.84
N THR A 107 6.62 4.71 -11.30
CA THR A 107 7.90 4.81 -10.59
C THR A 107 8.68 6.00 -11.11
N ASN A 108 9.42 6.68 -10.25
CA ASN A 108 10.24 7.85 -10.58
C ASN A 108 9.45 8.94 -11.35
N GLY A 109 8.20 9.16 -10.96
CA GLY A 109 7.31 10.12 -11.60
C GLY A 109 6.85 9.77 -13.01
N SER A 110 7.22 8.59 -13.52
CA SER A 110 6.88 8.13 -14.87
C SER A 110 5.81 7.04 -14.80
N ALA A 111 4.86 7.11 -15.73
CA ALA A 111 3.75 6.17 -15.85
C ALA A 111 3.94 5.23 -17.04
N VAL A 112 3.61 3.95 -16.83
CA VAL A 112 3.45 2.96 -17.88
C VAL A 112 2.07 2.34 -17.75
N SER A 113 1.25 2.44 -18.80
CA SER A 113 -0.06 1.78 -18.82
C SER A 113 0.11 0.27 -18.90
N THR A 114 -0.56 -0.46 -18.00
CA THR A 114 -0.61 -1.93 -18.05
C THR A 114 -1.87 -2.46 -18.72
N GLY A 115 -2.80 -1.55 -19.05
CA GLY A 115 -4.10 -1.88 -19.65
C GLY A 115 -5.10 -2.54 -18.69
N THR A 116 -4.75 -2.72 -17.42
CA THR A 116 -5.60 -3.42 -16.45
C THR A 116 -6.12 -2.44 -15.39
N THR A 117 -7.27 -1.85 -15.66
CA THR A 117 -8.00 -1.03 -14.67
C THR A 117 -8.61 -1.91 -13.57
N TRP A 118 -8.83 -1.33 -12.40
CA TRP A 118 -9.53 -2.00 -11.31
C TRP A 118 -10.53 -1.06 -10.63
N GLY A 119 -11.50 -1.59 -9.94
CA GLY A 119 -12.61 -0.82 -9.36
C GLY A 119 -12.95 -1.26 -7.95
N VAL A 120 -14.06 -0.73 -7.45
CA VAL A 120 -14.61 -1.07 -6.13
C VAL A 120 -14.75 -2.57 -5.99
N GLY A 121 -14.30 -3.10 -4.87
CA GLY A 121 -14.36 -4.53 -4.56
C GLY A 121 -13.30 -5.37 -5.26
N SER A 122 -12.49 -4.82 -6.18
CA SER A 122 -11.33 -5.54 -6.70
C SER A 122 -10.30 -5.76 -5.61
N ILE A 123 -9.80 -6.98 -5.48
CA ILE A 123 -8.67 -7.30 -4.62
C ILE A 123 -7.40 -7.05 -5.40
N MET A 124 -6.61 -6.09 -4.94
CA MET A 124 -5.30 -5.79 -5.50
C MET A 124 -4.22 -6.38 -4.62
N GLY A 125 -3.37 -7.24 -5.19
CA GLY A 125 -2.23 -7.84 -4.50
C GLY A 125 -0.92 -7.20 -4.92
N VAL A 126 -0.01 -7.03 -3.98
CA VAL A 126 1.39 -6.66 -4.23
C VAL A 126 2.29 -7.72 -3.64
N ALA A 127 3.12 -8.34 -4.48
CA ALA A 127 4.17 -9.26 -4.07
C ALA A 127 5.54 -8.66 -4.36
N ILE A 128 6.46 -8.77 -3.42
CA ILE A 128 7.87 -8.37 -3.58
C ILE A 128 8.80 -9.53 -3.31
N ASP A 129 9.87 -9.64 -4.11
CA ASP A 129 10.96 -10.58 -3.91
C ASP A 129 12.26 -9.78 -3.72
N LEU A 130 12.76 -9.78 -2.50
CA LEU A 130 13.97 -9.07 -2.11
C LEU A 130 15.19 -10.00 -1.93
N ASP A 131 15.01 -11.32 -2.08
CA ASP A 131 16.08 -12.30 -1.94
C ASP A 131 16.78 -12.59 -3.27
N SER A 132 16.02 -12.57 -4.37
CA SER A 132 16.60 -12.82 -5.70
C SER A 132 17.63 -11.75 -6.06
N SER A 133 18.65 -12.13 -6.88
CA SER A 133 19.67 -11.18 -7.37
C SER A 133 19.05 -9.98 -8.10
N THR A 134 17.98 -10.23 -8.87
CA THR A 134 17.13 -9.20 -9.44
C THR A 134 15.87 -9.10 -8.59
N LYS A 135 15.73 -8.00 -7.85
CA LYS A 135 14.58 -7.76 -6.99
C LYS A 135 13.38 -7.36 -7.84
N THR A 136 12.21 -7.87 -7.47
CA THR A 136 11.00 -7.64 -8.28
C THR A 136 9.79 -7.26 -7.43
N ILE A 137 8.90 -6.48 -8.06
CA ILE A 137 7.54 -6.27 -7.60
C ILE A 137 6.57 -6.84 -8.62
N LYS A 138 5.49 -7.46 -8.15
CA LYS A 138 4.41 -7.97 -8.98
C LYS A 138 3.08 -7.48 -8.45
N PHE A 139 2.22 -7.10 -9.36
CA PHE A 139 0.86 -6.67 -9.06
C PHE A 139 -0.14 -7.71 -9.54
N TYR A 140 -1.18 -7.90 -8.75
CA TYR A 140 -2.25 -8.86 -9.02
C TYR A 140 -3.60 -8.17 -8.89
N LYS A 141 -4.55 -8.57 -9.73
CA LYS A 141 -5.97 -8.22 -9.61
C LYS A 141 -6.78 -9.50 -9.47
N ASN A 142 -7.49 -9.65 -8.36
CA ASN A 142 -8.30 -10.84 -8.07
C ASN A 142 -7.50 -12.15 -8.26
N GLY A 143 -6.27 -12.19 -7.77
CA GLY A 143 -5.36 -13.34 -7.86
C GLY A 143 -4.62 -13.50 -9.20
N SER A 144 -4.98 -12.76 -10.26
CA SER A 144 -4.32 -12.81 -11.56
C SER A 144 -3.23 -11.73 -11.66
N GLN A 145 -2.02 -12.13 -12.05
CA GLN A 145 -0.91 -11.17 -12.24
C GLN A 145 -1.21 -10.22 -13.39
N THR A 146 -1.09 -8.91 -13.13
CA THR A 146 -1.36 -7.86 -14.13
C THR A 146 -0.08 -7.14 -14.57
N HIS A 147 0.92 -7.05 -13.69
CA HIS A 147 2.18 -6.37 -14.00
C HIS A 147 3.34 -6.97 -13.20
N SER A 148 4.55 -6.79 -13.71
CA SER A 148 5.79 -7.12 -13.02
C SER A 148 6.89 -6.13 -13.42
N ALA A 149 7.67 -5.68 -12.46
CA ALA A 149 8.79 -4.79 -12.69
C ALA A 149 9.98 -5.14 -11.80
N THR A 150 11.17 -4.79 -12.25
CA THR A 150 12.37 -4.78 -11.41
C THR A 150 12.31 -3.58 -10.48
N ILE A 151 12.72 -3.78 -9.23
CA ILE A 151 12.84 -2.72 -8.23
C ILE A 151 14.28 -2.60 -7.75
N ALA A 152 14.63 -1.45 -7.21
CA ALA A 152 15.93 -1.23 -6.60
C ALA A 152 16.10 -2.06 -5.31
N THR A 153 17.33 -2.25 -4.86
CA THR A 153 17.58 -2.66 -3.48
C THR A 153 17.17 -1.50 -2.57
N PRO A 154 16.33 -1.72 -1.53
CA PRO A 154 15.94 -0.64 -0.64
C PRO A 154 17.16 -0.06 0.08
N ALA A 155 17.21 1.25 0.24
CA ALA A 155 18.26 1.90 1.01
C ALA A 155 18.18 1.53 2.51
N ASN A 156 16.95 1.35 3.01
CA ASN A 156 16.69 0.90 4.38
C ASN A 156 15.73 -0.31 4.37
N ALA A 157 14.47 -0.09 4.04
CA ALA A 157 13.45 -1.13 3.97
C ALA A 157 12.30 -0.63 3.09
N TYR A 158 11.60 -1.54 2.41
CA TYR A 158 10.32 -1.22 1.80
C TYR A 158 9.19 -1.34 2.80
N VAL A 159 8.30 -0.38 2.81
CA VAL A 159 6.99 -0.44 3.46
C VAL A 159 5.90 -0.57 2.40
N PHE A 160 4.84 -1.32 2.68
CA PHE A 160 3.64 -1.30 1.85
C PHE A 160 2.93 0.03 2.03
N ALA A 161 2.36 0.55 0.96
CA ALA A 161 1.74 1.86 0.97
C ALA A 161 0.50 1.91 0.08
N VAL A 162 -0.45 2.74 0.49
CA VAL A 162 -1.58 3.16 -0.34
C VAL A 162 -1.50 4.65 -0.61
N SER A 163 -1.90 5.06 -1.79
CA SER A 163 -2.03 6.46 -2.17
C SER A 163 -3.50 6.79 -2.41
N HIS A 164 -3.97 7.86 -1.80
CA HIS A 164 -5.31 8.39 -2.00
C HIS A 164 -5.24 9.69 -2.79
N ASN A 165 -6.03 9.83 -3.82
CA ASN A 165 -6.02 11.02 -4.68
C ASN A 165 -7.20 11.96 -4.43
N THR A 166 -8.25 11.47 -3.79
CA THR A 166 -9.51 12.22 -3.63
C THR A 166 -10.07 12.03 -2.22
N ASN A 167 -10.71 13.10 -1.72
CA ASN A 167 -11.42 13.06 -0.45
C ASN A 167 -12.43 11.91 -0.38
N GLY A 168 -12.50 11.26 0.75
CA GLY A 168 -13.40 10.15 1.01
C GLY A 168 -12.96 8.83 0.38
N THR A 169 -11.80 8.72 -0.28
CA THR A 169 -11.27 7.42 -0.74
C THR A 169 -11.09 6.48 0.43
N ILE A 170 -11.69 5.30 0.35
CA ILE A 170 -11.63 4.27 1.38
C ILE A 170 -10.88 3.06 0.84
N THR A 171 -9.84 2.63 1.57
CA THR A 171 -9.13 1.38 1.29
C THR A 171 -9.04 0.52 2.54
N GLU A 172 -9.14 -0.78 2.36
CA GLU A 172 -8.91 -1.78 3.39
C GLU A 172 -7.72 -2.64 2.99
N ILE A 173 -6.84 -2.92 3.94
CA ILE A 173 -5.57 -3.59 3.72
C ILE A 173 -5.54 -4.89 4.51
N ASN A 174 -5.05 -5.96 3.88
CA ASN A 174 -4.85 -7.27 4.50
C ASN A 174 -3.37 -7.64 4.44
N PHE A 175 -2.73 -7.68 5.61
CA PHE A 175 -1.34 -8.12 5.80
C PHE A 175 -1.23 -9.60 6.18
N GLY A 176 -2.30 -10.37 6.02
CA GLY A 176 -2.34 -11.78 6.42
C GLY A 176 -2.81 -12.01 7.85
N SER A 177 -3.32 -10.99 8.53
CA SER A 177 -3.99 -11.15 9.82
C SER A 177 -5.18 -12.09 9.65
N PRO A 178 -5.38 -13.09 10.54
CA PRO A 178 -6.56 -13.93 10.48
C PRO A 178 -7.80 -13.08 10.63
N THR A 179 -8.77 -13.28 9.76
CA THR A 179 -10.11 -12.72 9.93
C THR A 179 -10.75 -13.36 11.16
N TYR A 180 -11.36 -12.58 12.01
CA TYR A 180 -12.21 -13.12 13.06
C TYR A 180 -13.39 -13.86 12.42
N ALA A 181 -13.53 -15.11 12.77
CA ALA A 181 -14.71 -15.90 12.44
C ALA A 181 -15.88 -15.53 13.38
#